data_eceeb2793744d8302c1e936cbfabd353
#
_entry.id   eceeb2793744d8302c1e936cbfabd353
#
_cell.length_a   1.000
_cell.length_b   1.000
_cell.length_c   1.000
_cell.angle_alpha   90.00
_cell.angle_beta   90.00
_cell.angle_gamma   90.00
#
_symmetry.space_group_name_H-M   'P 1'
#
loop_
_entity.id
_entity.type
_entity.pdbx_description
1 polymer ?
#
loop_
_entity_poly.entity_id
_entity_poly.type
_entity_poly.pdbx_seq_one_letter_code
_entity_poly.pdbx_strand_id
1 'polypeptide(L)'
;YCAYVTTYSGLFRYNMNDLVEVGGSFYKTPTVHMVSKVNGIVSMTGEKLYEPQFIDAVHKAEDLMGIKTKFFVGFADVRESKYHFYYEFVDEDVDQQTADEFTKVVDRKLQEINNEYESKRSSFRLKEPQAHILLSNAYSRFKAACLRDGFRDGQFKFNLLMQDDMRRRKFDQIERQDSLSDIIMELADNIDTHIKGRQKARAQRRTERAAKRTKKE
;
A
#
# COMPACT_ATOMS: atom_id res chain seq x y z
N TYR A 1 4.78 14.72 24.29
CA TYR A 1 4.58 13.95 25.50
C TYR A 1 3.55 12.83 25.23
N CYS A 2 3.68 11.68 25.95
CA CYS A 2 2.66 10.64 25.96
C CYS A 2 1.69 10.90 27.13
N ALA A 3 0.39 10.88 26.86
CA ALA A 3 -0.62 11.23 27.88
C ALA A 3 -0.99 10.03 28.77
N TYR A 4 -0.80 10.19 30.06
CA TYR A 4 -1.27 9.26 31.10
C TYR A 4 -2.27 9.98 32.00
N VAL A 5 -3.44 9.37 32.22
CA VAL A 5 -4.48 9.98 33.04
C VAL A 5 -4.78 9.15 34.29
N THR A 6 -5.05 9.85 35.37
CA THR A 6 -5.63 9.30 36.60
C THR A 6 -6.95 10.01 36.89
N THR A 7 -8.04 9.27 37.09
CA THR A 7 -9.36 9.83 37.27
C THR A 7 -10.02 9.31 38.55
N TYR A 8 -10.95 10.07 39.10
CA TYR A 8 -11.77 9.63 40.23
C TYR A 8 -12.67 8.43 39.95
N SER A 9 -12.95 8.16 38.65
CA SER A 9 -13.74 7.01 38.20
C SER A 9 -12.97 5.69 38.18
N GLY A 10 -11.73 5.66 38.69
CA GLY A 10 -10.96 4.42 38.91
C GLY A 10 -9.86 4.15 37.85
N LEU A 11 -9.66 5.02 36.88
CA LEU A 11 -8.47 4.91 36.02
C LEU A 11 -7.24 5.39 36.80
N PHE A 12 -6.25 4.53 36.92
CA PHE A 12 -4.97 4.88 37.55
C PHE A 12 -3.83 4.74 36.55
N ARG A 13 -3.12 5.87 36.25
CA ARG A 13 -2.02 5.94 35.29
C ARG A 13 -2.36 5.27 33.95
N TYR A 14 -3.62 5.44 33.53
CA TYR A 14 -4.09 4.87 32.28
C TYR A 14 -3.39 5.53 31.10
N ASN A 15 -2.69 4.72 30.29
CA ASN A 15 -2.06 5.16 29.07
C ASN A 15 -3.13 5.37 27.98
N MET A 16 -3.35 6.62 27.58
CA MET A 16 -4.28 6.96 26.52
C MET A 16 -3.76 6.61 25.12
N ASN A 17 -2.47 6.30 25.00
CA ASN A 17 -1.78 6.14 23.72
C ASN A 17 -1.89 7.39 22.82
N ASP A 18 -2.01 8.56 23.43
CA ASP A 18 -2.06 9.83 22.73
C ASP A 18 -0.73 10.55 22.89
N LEU A 19 -0.16 11.00 21.76
CA LEU A 19 0.96 11.91 21.71
C LEU A 19 0.42 13.34 21.73
N VAL A 20 0.84 14.12 22.70
CA VAL A 20 0.39 15.50 22.88
C VAL A 20 1.57 16.47 22.92
N GLU A 21 1.35 17.66 22.41
CA GLU A 21 2.26 18.79 22.50
C GLU A 21 1.71 19.85 23.45
N VAL A 22 2.56 20.45 24.26
CA VAL A 22 2.16 21.56 25.14
C VAL A 22 2.25 22.86 24.35
N GLY A 23 1.09 23.47 24.08
CA GLY A 23 0.97 24.67 23.27
C GLY A 23 0.91 26.00 24.04
N GLY A 24 0.82 25.94 25.37
CA GLY A 24 0.68 27.13 26.23
C GLY A 24 0.08 26.80 27.57
N SER A 25 -0.52 27.79 28.25
CA SER A 25 -1.22 27.59 29.52
C SER A 25 -2.48 28.43 29.61
N PHE A 26 -3.49 27.84 30.24
CA PHE A 26 -4.70 28.51 30.67
C PHE A 26 -4.62 28.67 32.19
N TYR A 27 -4.42 29.88 32.68
CA TYR A 27 -4.00 30.17 34.06
C TYR A 27 -2.72 29.40 34.42
N LYS A 28 -2.78 28.46 35.37
CA LYS A 28 -1.69 27.60 35.81
C LYS A 28 -1.74 26.18 35.19
N THR A 29 -2.67 25.92 34.30
CA THR A 29 -2.85 24.62 33.67
C THR A 29 -2.28 24.64 32.27
N PRO A 30 -1.42 23.68 31.89
CA PRO A 30 -0.93 23.59 30.51
C PRO A 30 -2.07 23.25 29.56
N THR A 31 -2.08 23.91 28.40
CA THR A 31 -2.93 23.50 27.28
C THR A 31 -2.17 22.52 26.40
N VAL A 32 -2.87 21.50 25.93
CA VAL A 32 -2.25 20.46 25.09
C VAL A 32 -3.00 20.33 23.76
N HIS A 33 -2.24 20.13 22.70
CA HIS A 33 -2.76 19.75 21.38
C HIS A 33 -2.48 18.28 21.14
N MET A 34 -3.45 17.54 20.65
CA MET A 34 -3.26 16.16 20.24
C MET A 34 -2.51 16.15 18.90
N VAL A 35 -1.34 15.48 18.87
CA VAL A 35 -0.52 15.34 17.65
C VAL A 35 -0.91 14.08 16.90
N SER A 36 -0.91 12.92 17.59
CA SER A 36 -1.23 11.63 16.98
C SER A 36 -1.50 10.57 18.05
N LYS A 37 -1.91 9.38 17.63
CA LYS A 37 -1.83 8.18 18.46
C LYS A 37 -0.40 7.63 18.46
N VAL A 38 0.08 7.13 19.59
CA VAL A 38 1.41 6.47 19.67
C VAL A 38 1.49 5.25 18.74
N ASN A 39 0.36 4.58 18.50
CA ASN A 39 0.27 3.45 17.57
C ASN A 39 0.39 3.86 16.08
N GLY A 40 0.39 5.15 15.75
CA GLY A 40 0.66 5.68 14.41
C GLY A 40 2.14 6.00 14.17
N ILE A 41 3.05 5.49 15.02
CA ILE A 41 4.50 5.62 14.86
C ILE A 41 5.06 4.27 14.46
N VAL A 42 5.82 4.26 13.38
CA VAL A 42 6.52 3.07 12.91
C VAL A 42 8.02 3.33 12.90
N SER A 43 8.80 2.33 13.33
CA SER A 43 10.26 2.39 13.34
C SER A 43 10.82 1.00 13.06
N MET A 44 11.62 0.87 12.01
CA MET A 44 12.28 -0.39 11.64
C MET A 44 13.79 -0.35 11.95
N THR A 45 14.45 0.74 11.56
CA THR A 45 15.90 0.89 11.66
C THR A 45 16.31 2.03 12.60
N GLY A 46 15.35 2.53 13.39
CA GLY A 46 15.51 3.63 14.34
C GLY A 46 15.01 4.99 13.84
N GLU A 47 14.45 5.03 12.61
CA GLU A 47 13.59 6.15 12.19
C GLU A 47 12.26 6.09 12.95
N LYS A 48 11.70 7.24 13.21
CA LYS A 48 10.34 7.35 13.76
C LYS A 48 9.48 8.02 12.72
N LEU A 49 8.83 7.20 11.88
CA LEU A 49 7.90 7.70 10.89
C LEU A 49 6.51 7.79 11.49
N TYR A 50 5.93 8.98 11.43
CA TYR A 50 4.60 9.26 11.94
C TYR A 50 3.56 9.19 10.82
N GLU A 51 2.39 8.64 11.12
CA GLU A 51 1.28 8.55 10.16
C GLU A 51 0.93 9.90 9.50
N PRO A 52 0.85 11.05 10.23
CA PRO A 52 0.61 12.35 9.61
C PRO A 52 1.70 12.76 8.60
N GLN A 53 2.96 12.37 8.81
CA GLN A 53 4.05 12.65 7.86
C GLN A 53 3.86 11.83 6.57
N PHE A 54 3.44 10.57 6.68
CA PHE A 54 3.14 9.73 5.55
C PHE A 54 1.96 10.28 4.74
N ILE A 55 0.88 10.69 5.41
CA ILE A 55 -0.28 11.32 4.78
C ILE A 55 0.11 12.60 4.03
N ASP A 56 0.88 13.48 4.67
CA ASP A 56 1.36 14.73 4.06
C ASP A 56 2.24 14.48 2.84
N ALA A 57 3.14 13.48 2.91
CA ALA A 57 4.00 13.10 1.79
C ALA A 57 3.19 12.57 0.59
N VAL A 58 2.15 11.75 0.83
CA VAL A 58 1.26 11.26 -0.23
C VAL A 58 0.50 12.42 -0.87
N HIS A 59 -0.11 13.31 -0.08
CA HIS A 59 -0.84 14.47 -0.62
C HIS A 59 0.08 15.40 -1.43
N LYS A 60 1.31 15.63 -0.99
CA LYS A 60 2.30 16.41 -1.75
C LYS A 60 2.68 15.72 -3.08
N ALA A 61 2.78 14.40 -3.09
CA ALA A 61 3.03 13.65 -4.31
C ALA A 61 1.83 13.73 -5.27
N GLU A 62 0.60 13.64 -4.76
CA GLU A 62 -0.62 13.84 -5.53
C GLU A 62 -0.64 15.19 -6.25
N ASP A 63 -0.30 16.26 -5.52
CA ASP A 63 -0.31 17.62 -6.06
C ASP A 63 0.80 17.85 -7.09
N LEU A 64 1.98 17.24 -6.89
CA LEU A 64 3.11 17.35 -7.80
C LEU A 64 2.92 16.59 -9.11
N MET A 65 2.30 15.41 -9.04
CA MET A 65 2.12 14.53 -10.20
C MET A 65 0.75 14.69 -10.88
N GLY A 66 -0.20 15.40 -10.23
CA GLY A 66 -1.57 15.50 -10.73
C GLY A 66 -2.36 14.19 -10.63
N ILE A 67 -1.85 13.21 -9.86
CA ILE A 67 -2.48 11.90 -9.65
C ILE A 67 -3.17 11.91 -8.29
N LYS A 68 -4.39 11.36 -8.21
CA LYS A 68 -5.13 11.30 -6.94
C LYS A 68 -5.37 9.87 -6.52
N THR A 69 -5.28 9.64 -5.21
CA THR A 69 -5.59 8.34 -4.59
C THR A 69 -6.98 8.37 -3.95
N LYS A 70 -7.73 7.26 -4.09
CA LYS A 70 -8.98 7.03 -3.34
C LYS A 70 -8.68 6.51 -1.94
N PHE A 71 -7.62 5.69 -1.85
CA PHE A 71 -7.18 5.07 -0.62
C PHE A 71 -5.69 4.76 -0.71
N PHE A 72 -5.00 4.86 0.42
CA PHE A 72 -3.61 4.44 0.54
C PHE A 72 -3.30 3.93 1.94
N VAL A 73 -2.27 3.08 2.04
CA VAL A 73 -1.78 2.56 3.32
C VAL A 73 -0.31 2.17 3.19
N GLY A 74 0.45 2.39 4.25
CA GLY A 74 1.86 2.03 4.37
C GLY A 74 2.07 0.92 5.41
N PHE A 75 2.86 -0.09 5.04
CA PHE A 75 3.31 -1.14 5.95
C PHE A 75 4.82 -1.16 6.04
N ALA A 76 5.32 -1.26 7.27
CA ALA A 76 6.73 -1.49 7.52
C ALA A 76 7.04 -2.99 7.54
N ASP A 77 7.93 -3.45 6.68
CA ASP A 77 8.50 -4.79 6.72
C ASP A 77 9.88 -4.75 7.39
N VAL A 78 9.91 -5.15 8.67
CA VAL A 78 11.14 -5.17 9.47
C VAL A 78 12.17 -6.16 8.91
N ARG A 79 11.73 -7.27 8.31
CA ARG A 79 12.61 -8.31 7.79
C ARG A 79 13.39 -7.82 6.57
N GLU A 80 12.68 -7.07 5.71
CA GLU A 80 13.29 -6.52 4.51
C GLU A 80 13.89 -5.13 4.73
N SER A 81 13.63 -4.49 5.88
CA SER A 81 13.96 -3.08 6.16
C SER A 81 13.43 -2.15 5.05
N LYS A 82 12.17 -2.32 4.71
CA LYS A 82 11.49 -1.66 3.59
C LYS A 82 10.06 -1.31 3.96
N TYR A 83 9.57 -0.20 3.44
CA TYR A 83 8.14 0.12 3.45
C TYR A 83 7.46 -0.43 2.19
N HIS A 84 6.25 -0.93 2.33
CA HIS A 84 5.33 -1.28 1.25
C HIS A 84 4.19 -0.28 1.27
N PHE A 85 4.03 0.47 0.19
CA PHE A 85 2.96 1.45 0.03
C PHE A 85 1.94 0.93 -0.97
N TYR A 86 0.69 0.86 -0.53
CA TYR A 86 -0.43 0.38 -1.30
C TYR A 86 -1.33 1.54 -1.66
N TYR A 87 -1.71 1.66 -2.94
CA TYR A 87 -2.51 2.76 -3.45
C TYR A 87 -3.70 2.25 -4.25
N GLU A 88 -4.89 2.79 -3.98
CA GLU A 88 -6.05 2.74 -4.85
C GLU A 88 -6.14 4.11 -5.52
N PHE A 89 -5.79 4.20 -6.79
CA PHE A 89 -5.84 5.46 -7.54
C PHE A 89 -7.27 5.79 -7.99
N VAL A 90 -7.52 7.08 -8.22
CA VAL A 90 -8.79 7.55 -8.80
C VAL A 90 -8.88 7.13 -10.26
N ASP A 91 -7.77 7.24 -10.98
CA ASP A 91 -7.61 6.79 -12.35
C ASP A 91 -7.20 5.31 -12.33
N GLU A 92 -8.03 4.46 -12.94
CA GLU A 92 -7.82 3.01 -13.00
C GLU A 92 -6.76 2.61 -14.05
N ASP A 93 -6.39 3.53 -14.95
CA ASP A 93 -5.37 3.30 -15.99
C ASP A 93 -3.93 3.54 -15.49
N VAL A 94 -3.75 3.86 -14.20
CA VAL A 94 -2.41 4.01 -13.60
C VAL A 94 -1.69 2.66 -13.61
N ASP A 95 -0.57 2.59 -14.35
CA ASP A 95 0.26 1.40 -14.44
C ASP A 95 1.28 1.31 -13.29
N GLN A 96 1.95 0.17 -13.18
CA GLN A 96 2.95 -0.07 -12.13
C GLN A 96 4.14 0.90 -12.24
N GLN A 97 4.54 1.28 -13.43
CA GLN A 97 5.64 2.24 -13.62
C GLN A 97 5.29 3.60 -13.02
N THR A 98 4.08 4.09 -13.30
CA THR A 98 3.57 5.35 -12.74
C THR A 98 3.43 5.28 -11.22
N ALA A 99 2.97 4.15 -10.67
CA ALA A 99 2.89 3.93 -9.23
C ALA A 99 4.27 3.90 -8.56
N ASP A 100 5.27 3.32 -9.22
CA ASP A 100 6.66 3.32 -8.74
C ASP A 100 7.26 4.74 -8.76
N GLU A 101 6.99 5.53 -9.80
CA GLU A 101 7.39 6.93 -9.87
C GLU A 101 6.70 7.78 -8.78
N PHE A 102 5.41 7.57 -8.57
CA PHE A 102 4.66 8.18 -7.48
C PHE A 102 5.28 7.86 -6.12
N THR A 103 5.63 6.60 -5.89
CA THR A 103 6.28 6.15 -4.66
C THR A 103 7.65 6.79 -4.45
N LYS A 104 8.44 7.00 -5.52
CA LYS A 104 9.70 7.74 -5.42
C LYS A 104 9.49 9.21 -5.02
N VAL A 105 8.40 9.83 -5.47
CA VAL A 105 8.06 11.18 -5.04
C VAL A 105 7.65 11.18 -3.56
N VAL A 106 6.82 10.24 -3.12
CA VAL A 106 6.45 10.08 -1.70
C VAL A 106 7.69 9.87 -0.84
N ASP A 107 8.60 8.95 -1.23
CA ASP A 107 9.86 8.70 -0.52
C ASP A 107 10.72 9.97 -0.36
N ARG A 108 10.84 10.76 -1.43
CA ARG A 108 11.55 12.03 -1.40
C ARG A 108 10.89 13.02 -0.44
N LYS A 109 9.56 13.10 -0.44
CA LYS A 109 8.84 13.97 0.50
C LYS A 109 8.97 13.52 1.94
N LEU A 110 9.01 12.23 2.19
CA LEU A 110 9.30 11.68 3.52
C LEU A 110 10.72 12.06 3.99
N GLN A 111 11.70 12.00 3.11
CA GLN A 111 13.08 12.42 3.42
C GLN A 111 13.15 13.93 3.73
N GLU A 112 12.39 14.78 3.02
CA GLU A 112 12.31 16.21 3.27
C GLU A 112 11.66 16.56 4.63
N ILE A 113 10.68 15.77 5.07
CA ILE A 113 9.88 16.03 6.29
C ILE A 113 10.52 15.42 7.54
N ASN A 114 11.24 14.29 7.37
CA ASN A 114 11.75 13.50 8.49
C ASN A 114 13.24 13.21 8.35
N ASN A 115 14.06 13.93 9.11
CA ASN A 115 15.51 13.79 9.08
C ASN A 115 15.99 12.39 9.53
N GLU A 116 15.27 11.71 10.44
CA GLU A 116 15.63 10.34 10.84
C GLU A 116 15.40 9.38 9.69
N TYR A 117 14.29 9.52 8.97
CA TYR A 117 13.98 8.74 7.75
C TYR A 117 15.04 8.99 6.68
N GLU A 118 15.34 10.26 6.37
CA GLU A 118 16.39 10.65 5.41
C GLU A 118 17.74 9.99 5.76
N SER A 119 18.20 10.11 7.01
CA SER A 119 19.45 9.52 7.46
C SER A 119 19.52 7.99 7.28
N LYS A 120 18.39 7.28 7.45
CA LYS A 120 18.35 5.83 7.23
C LYS A 120 18.31 5.46 5.76
N ARG A 121 17.65 6.28 4.92
CA ARG A 121 17.65 6.12 3.46
C ARG A 121 19.06 6.36 2.90
N SER A 122 19.71 7.46 3.25
CA SER A 122 21.07 7.83 2.81
C SER A 122 22.15 6.83 3.27
N SER A 123 21.99 6.21 4.44
CA SER A 123 22.91 5.18 4.94
C SER A 123 22.58 3.76 4.44
N PHE A 124 21.61 3.58 3.55
CA PHE A 124 21.13 2.29 3.01
C PHE A 124 20.65 1.29 4.07
N ARG A 125 20.41 1.73 5.31
CA ARG A 125 19.78 0.90 6.35
C ARG A 125 18.31 0.68 6.09
N LEU A 126 17.65 1.67 5.49
CA LEU A 126 16.29 1.61 5.01
C LEU A 126 16.30 1.55 3.48
N LYS A 127 15.75 0.49 2.92
CA LYS A 127 15.65 0.29 1.47
C LYS A 127 14.58 1.20 0.87
N GLU A 128 14.59 1.32 -0.46
CA GLU A 128 13.55 2.03 -1.19
C GLU A 128 12.17 1.40 -0.94
N PRO A 129 11.14 2.22 -0.72
CA PRO A 129 9.78 1.71 -0.57
C PRO A 129 9.30 1.08 -1.89
N GLN A 130 8.40 0.13 -1.76
CA GLN A 130 7.80 -0.58 -2.88
C GLN A 130 6.35 -0.16 -3.06
N ALA A 131 5.96 0.12 -4.31
CA ALA A 131 4.59 0.43 -4.69
C ALA A 131 3.78 -0.85 -4.94
N HIS A 132 2.52 -0.82 -4.54
CA HIS A 132 1.52 -1.84 -4.84
C HIS A 132 0.23 -1.14 -5.28
N ILE A 133 -0.33 -1.53 -6.41
CA ILE A 133 -1.60 -1.00 -6.89
C ILE A 133 -2.73 -1.87 -6.34
N LEU A 134 -3.70 -1.22 -5.74
CA LEU A 134 -4.93 -1.84 -5.27
C LEU A 134 -6.05 -1.59 -6.28
N LEU A 135 -6.83 -2.61 -6.54
CA LEU A 135 -8.03 -2.45 -7.34
C LEU A 135 -9.16 -1.78 -6.55
N SER A 136 -10.16 -1.33 -7.27
CA SER A 136 -11.29 -0.57 -6.76
C SER A 136 -11.95 -1.20 -5.53
N ASN A 137 -12.31 -0.35 -4.56
CA ASN A 137 -12.93 -0.70 -3.29
C ASN A 137 -12.03 -1.51 -2.33
N ALA A 138 -10.71 -1.34 -2.40
CA ALA A 138 -9.74 -2.07 -1.57
C ALA A 138 -10.02 -1.95 -0.07
N TYR A 139 -10.33 -0.74 0.44
CA TYR A 139 -10.67 -0.55 1.85
C TYR A 139 -11.89 -1.36 2.28
N SER A 140 -12.96 -1.35 1.47
CA SER A 140 -14.19 -2.07 1.77
C SER A 140 -13.96 -3.59 1.77
N ARG A 141 -13.19 -4.10 0.82
CA ARG A 141 -12.78 -5.52 0.75
C ARG A 141 -11.94 -5.92 1.96
N PHE A 142 -10.97 -5.10 2.33
CA PHE A 142 -10.13 -5.33 3.51
C PHE A 142 -10.97 -5.31 4.79
N LYS A 143 -11.86 -4.32 4.98
CA LYS A 143 -12.76 -4.24 6.12
C LYS A 143 -13.64 -5.49 6.21
N ALA A 144 -14.24 -5.92 5.10
CA ALA A 144 -15.06 -7.13 5.05
C ALA A 144 -14.25 -8.40 5.43
N ALA A 145 -12.97 -8.49 4.99
CA ALA A 145 -12.10 -9.59 5.38
C ALA A 145 -11.80 -9.59 6.89
N CYS A 146 -11.55 -8.43 7.49
CA CYS A 146 -11.34 -8.31 8.92
C CYS A 146 -12.60 -8.67 9.74
N LEU A 147 -13.79 -8.24 9.30
CA LEU A 147 -15.05 -8.58 9.96
C LEU A 147 -15.33 -10.10 9.91
N ARG A 148 -15.01 -10.77 8.82
CA ARG A 148 -15.09 -12.25 8.72
C ARG A 148 -14.18 -12.95 9.72
N ASP A 149 -13.03 -12.35 10.04
CA ASP A 149 -12.10 -12.87 11.04
C ASP A 149 -12.50 -12.52 12.48
N GLY A 150 -13.70 -11.96 12.70
CA GLY A 150 -14.27 -11.70 14.02
C GLY A 150 -14.00 -10.31 14.58
N PHE A 151 -13.45 -9.38 13.82
CA PHE A 151 -13.38 -7.97 14.25
C PHE A 151 -14.78 -7.37 14.34
N ARG A 152 -15.03 -6.60 15.41
CA ARG A 152 -16.32 -5.90 15.57
C ARG A 152 -16.29 -4.58 14.79
N ASP A 153 -17.31 -4.32 13.99
CA ASP A 153 -17.39 -3.12 13.15
C ASP A 153 -17.23 -1.80 13.94
N GLY A 154 -17.90 -1.68 15.08
CA GLY A 154 -17.81 -0.48 15.93
C GLY A 154 -16.45 -0.27 16.62
N GLN A 155 -15.55 -1.26 16.58
CA GLN A 155 -14.20 -1.19 17.13
C GLN A 155 -13.10 -1.23 16.04
N PHE A 156 -13.50 -1.24 14.78
CA PHE A 156 -12.57 -1.29 13.67
C PHE A 156 -11.87 0.06 13.52
N LYS A 157 -10.64 0.14 14.05
CA LYS A 157 -9.74 1.27 13.86
C LYS A 157 -8.68 0.90 12.83
N PHE A 158 -8.51 1.77 11.85
CA PHE A 158 -7.55 1.60 10.79
C PHE A 158 -6.54 2.74 10.80
N ASN A 159 -5.27 2.42 10.86
CA ASN A 159 -4.18 3.36 10.71
C ASN A 159 -3.68 3.29 9.26
N LEU A 160 -3.31 4.42 8.70
CA LEU A 160 -2.76 4.49 7.33
C LEU A 160 -1.27 4.15 7.29
N LEU A 161 -0.60 4.09 8.45
CA LEU A 161 0.78 3.64 8.57
C LEU A 161 0.89 2.66 9.74
N MET A 162 1.38 1.43 9.47
CA MET A 162 1.45 0.40 10.51
C MET A 162 2.57 -0.61 10.27
N GLN A 163 2.91 -1.30 11.36
CA GLN A 163 3.78 -2.47 11.36
C GLN A 163 2.93 -3.67 11.77
N ASP A 164 2.25 -4.28 10.80
CA ASP A 164 1.32 -5.38 11.03
C ASP A 164 1.37 -6.36 9.85
N ASP A 165 2.17 -7.40 9.97
CA ASP A 165 2.34 -8.41 8.93
C ASP A 165 1.04 -9.16 8.59
N MET A 166 0.13 -9.34 9.57
CA MET A 166 -1.14 -10.03 9.32
C MET A 166 -2.07 -9.18 8.45
N ARG A 167 -2.14 -7.88 8.73
CA ARG A 167 -2.94 -6.96 7.92
C ARG A 167 -2.31 -6.76 6.54
N ARG A 168 -0.99 -6.64 6.46
CA ARG A 168 -0.28 -6.55 5.17
C ARG A 168 -0.61 -7.74 4.27
N ARG A 169 -0.52 -8.96 4.78
CA ARG A 169 -0.86 -10.18 4.00
C ARG A 169 -2.29 -10.18 3.45
N LYS A 170 -3.23 -9.49 4.10
CA LYS A 170 -4.58 -9.35 3.57
C LYS A 170 -4.62 -8.43 2.35
N PHE A 171 -3.82 -7.36 2.36
CA PHE A 171 -3.66 -6.50 1.17
C PHE A 171 -2.94 -7.24 0.04
N ASP A 172 -1.87 -7.98 0.34
CA ASP A 172 -1.20 -8.85 -0.64
C ASP A 172 -2.17 -9.87 -1.26
N GLN A 173 -3.11 -10.41 -0.50
CA GLN A 173 -4.12 -11.35 -1.02
C GLN A 173 -5.15 -10.66 -1.92
N ILE A 174 -5.55 -9.44 -1.59
CA ILE A 174 -6.46 -8.64 -2.42
C ILE A 174 -5.74 -8.31 -3.74
N GLU A 175 -4.51 -7.84 -3.70
CA GLU A 175 -3.68 -7.58 -4.87
C GLU A 175 -3.45 -8.87 -5.69
N ARG A 176 -3.06 -9.98 -5.06
CA ARG A 176 -2.80 -11.27 -5.72
C ARG A 176 -4.05 -11.91 -6.34
N GLN A 177 -5.22 -11.77 -5.74
CA GLN A 177 -6.45 -12.28 -6.34
C GLN A 177 -6.75 -11.59 -7.67
N ASP A 178 -6.46 -10.32 -7.75
CA ASP A 178 -6.65 -9.53 -8.95
C ASP A 178 -5.55 -9.82 -10.00
N SER A 179 -4.30 -9.98 -9.59
CA SER A 179 -3.20 -10.41 -10.47
C SER A 179 -3.35 -11.85 -10.98
N LEU A 180 -3.99 -12.73 -10.21
CA LEU A 180 -4.34 -14.09 -10.68
C LEU A 180 -5.38 -14.06 -11.78
N SER A 181 -6.35 -13.16 -11.73
CA SER A 181 -7.33 -12.97 -12.81
C SER A 181 -6.65 -12.50 -14.08
N ASP A 182 -5.73 -11.56 -13.98
CA ASP A 182 -4.94 -11.06 -15.12
C ASP A 182 -4.03 -12.13 -15.69
N ILE A 183 -3.35 -12.91 -14.86
CA ILE A 183 -2.54 -14.07 -15.28
C ILE A 183 -3.39 -15.13 -15.97
N ILE A 184 -4.59 -15.40 -15.47
CA ILE A 184 -5.52 -16.35 -16.09
C ILE A 184 -6.00 -15.82 -17.44
N MET A 185 -6.31 -14.54 -17.58
CA MET A 185 -6.68 -13.91 -18.84
C MET A 185 -5.51 -13.94 -19.84
N GLU A 186 -4.31 -13.58 -19.43
CA GLU A 186 -3.11 -13.64 -20.28
C GLU A 186 -2.79 -15.07 -20.73
N LEU A 187 -2.91 -16.05 -19.83
CA LEU A 187 -2.76 -17.46 -20.17
C LEU A 187 -3.84 -17.93 -21.15
N ALA A 188 -5.08 -17.49 -20.99
CA ALA A 188 -6.17 -17.81 -21.91
C ALA A 188 -5.93 -17.23 -23.30
N ASP A 189 -5.48 -15.98 -23.40
CA ASP A 189 -5.13 -15.33 -24.68
C ASP A 189 -3.94 -15.99 -25.36
N ASN A 190 -2.93 -16.37 -24.59
CA ASN A 190 -1.77 -17.11 -25.10
C ASN A 190 -2.17 -18.49 -25.66
N ILE A 191 -3.04 -19.22 -24.97
CA ILE A 191 -3.58 -20.51 -25.41
C ILE A 191 -4.37 -20.35 -26.70
N ASP A 192 -5.24 -19.34 -26.79
CA ASP A 192 -6.09 -19.09 -27.95
C ASP A 192 -5.24 -18.71 -29.19
N THR A 193 -4.21 -17.90 -28.98
CA THR A 193 -3.22 -17.54 -30.02
C THR A 193 -2.46 -18.77 -30.51
N HIS A 194 -2.09 -19.67 -29.61
CA HIS A 194 -1.37 -20.90 -29.94
C HIS A 194 -2.26 -21.89 -30.72
N ILE A 195 -3.55 -22.00 -30.34
CA ILE A 195 -4.53 -22.82 -31.05
C ILE A 195 -4.78 -22.29 -32.45
N LYS A 196 -4.98 -20.97 -32.62
CA LYS A 196 -5.15 -20.32 -33.93
C LYS A 196 -3.93 -20.52 -34.83
N GLY A 197 -2.73 -20.40 -34.27
CA GLY A 197 -1.47 -20.68 -34.98
C GLY A 197 -1.34 -22.11 -35.48
N ARG A 198 -1.70 -23.10 -34.64
CA ARG A 198 -1.71 -24.53 -35.02
C ARG A 198 -2.76 -24.84 -36.10
N GLN A 199 -3.93 -24.22 -36.04
CA GLN A 199 -4.98 -24.40 -37.06
C GLN A 199 -4.54 -23.85 -38.43
N LYS A 200 -3.91 -22.65 -38.42
CA LYS A 200 -3.36 -22.02 -39.64
C LYS A 200 -2.24 -22.87 -40.28
N ALA A 201 -1.34 -23.38 -39.45
CA ALA A 201 -0.27 -24.29 -39.96
C ALA A 201 -0.81 -25.61 -40.49
N ARG A 202 -1.88 -26.18 -39.91
CA ARG A 202 -2.55 -27.38 -40.41
C ARG A 202 -3.28 -27.11 -41.73
N ALA A 203 -3.94 -25.98 -41.89
CA ALA A 203 -4.58 -25.57 -43.14
C ALA A 203 -3.55 -25.38 -44.24
N GLN A 204 -2.42 -24.75 -43.98
CA GLN A 204 -1.37 -24.52 -44.92
C GLN A 204 -0.72 -25.83 -45.40
N ARG A 205 -0.46 -26.78 -44.53
CA ARG A 205 0.03 -28.13 -44.88
C ARG A 205 -0.97 -28.93 -45.68
N ARG A 206 -2.28 -28.75 -45.52
CA ARG A 206 -3.34 -29.38 -46.33
C ARG A 206 -3.32 -28.82 -47.76
N THR A 207 -3.22 -27.51 -47.94
CA THR A 207 -3.14 -26.88 -49.26
C THR A 207 -1.85 -27.26 -50.01
N GLU A 208 -0.73 -27.31 -49.34
CA GLU A 208 0.54 -27.77 -49.93
C GLU A 208 0.50 -29.24 -50.38
N ARG A 209 -0.15 -30.12 -49.58
CA ARG A 209 -0.33 -31.53 -49.95
C ARG A 209 -1.29 -31.69 -51.13
N ALA A 210 -2.33 -30.89 -51.22
CA ALA A 210 -3.28 -30.90 -52.35
C ALA A 210 -2.54 -30.43 -53.64
N ALA A 211 -1.80 -29.33 -53.58
CA ALA A 211 -1.02 -28.82 -54.72
C ALA A 211 0.09 -29.78 -55.22
N LYS A 212 0.68 -30.60 -54.30
CA LYS A 212 1.63 -31.66 -54.71
C LYS A 212 0.96 -32.87 -55.33
N ARG A 213 -0.31 -33.15 -55.09
CA ARG A 213 -1.04 -34.23 -55.74
C ARG A 213 -1.45 -33.86 -57.16
N THR A 214 -1.93 -32.64 -57.41
CA THR A 214 -2.27 -32.14 -58.76
C THR A 214 -1.09 -31.94 -59.67
N LYS A 215 0.16 -31.96 -59.20
CA LYS A 215 1.37 -31.92 -60.06
C LYS A 215 1.93 -33.30 -60.43
N LYS A 216 1.33 -34.39 -59.97
CA LYS A 216 1.74 -35.78 -60.22
C LYS A 216 0.82 -36.53 -61.17
N GLU A 217 -0.32 -35.94 -61.52
CA GLU A 217 -1.19 -36.32 -62.62
C GLU A 217 -0.82 -35.48 -63.88
#